data_afe3499428e6b77893a3dc60a09615ae
#
_entry.id   afe3499428e6b77893a3dc60a09615ae
#
_cell.length_a   1.000
_cell.length_b   1.000
_cell.length_c   1.000
_cell.angle_alpha   90.00
_cell.angle_beta   90.00
_cell.angle_gamma   90.00
#
_symmetry.space_group_name_H-M   'P 1'
#
loop_
_entity.id
_entity.type
_entity.pdbx_description
1 polymer ?
#
loop_
_entity_poly.entity_id
_entity_poly.type
_entity_poly.pdbx_seq_one_letter_code
_entity_poly.pdbx_strand_id
1 'polypeptide(L)'
;MKSIVIILMSCLVAVTVSAQGIIRRPAATKPKPTVRKPQSRGRSAVRPKPAQPKKADPINSLAEPLRSHLKKLMADMVLVEGGTYMMGNPDRDRNDEYAEDVPHEVTLSSFYICKYEVTEALWTAVMGSNPSKYPSGDNYPVEQVNWYDCQDFVEKLSELTGRHFRLPTEAEWEYAARGGKRSRGYRYSGSYNLDEIGWHEGNADHKREVGTKKPNELGLYDMTGNVCEWCQDKLDTEYYHHSPSINPQGPDRSSVKDNRCMRGGSFCDNDKYDRLKVYKRNSTGLPPESKYFMDGLRLAMSVN
;
A
#
# COMPACT_ATOMS: atom_id res chain seq x y z
N MET A 1 -40.32 18.33 -39.58
CA MET A 1 -39.91 19.65 -40.09
C MET A 1 -40.16 20.72 -39.03
N LYS A 2 -39.13 21.16 -38.34
CA LYS A 2 -38.98 22.48 -37.70
C LYS A 2 -37.54 22.53 -37.19
N SER A 3 -36.72 23.21 -37.98
CA SER A 3 -35.33 23.55 -37.64
C SER A 3 -35.30 24.63 -36.58
N ILE A 4 -34.50 24.48 -35.54
CA ILE A 4 -34.14 25.54 -34.61
C ILE A 4 -32.68 25.86 -34.83
N VAL A 5 -32.43 27.07 -35.33
CA VAL A 5 -31.11 27.71 -35.48
C VAL A 5 -30.75 28.32 -34.13
N ILE A 6 -29.62 27.93 -33.54
CA ILE A 6 -29.04 28.62 -32.38
C ILE A 6 -27.82 29.41 -32.84
N ILE A 7 -27.90 30.73 -32.66
CA ILE A 7 -26.88 31.73 -32.99
C ILE A 7 -25.81 31.72 -31.91
N LEU A 8 -24.54 31.50 -32.32
CA LEU A 8 -23.34 31.71 -31.52
C LEU A 8 -23.04 33.22 -31.42
N MET A 9 -23.03 33.77 -30.22
CA MET A 9 -22.48 35.09 -29.92
C MET A 9 -21.08 34.92 -29.30
N SER A 10 -20.07 35.33 -30.08
CA SER A 10 -18.69 35.47 -29.67
C SER A 10 -18.50 36.80 -28.93
N CYS A 11 -18.10 36.80 -27.67
CA CYS A 11 -17.58 37.97 -26.99
C CYS A 11 -16.04 37.95 -27.02
N LEU A 12 -15.49 38.85 -27.86
CA LEU A 12 -14.07 39.17 -27.90
C LEU A 12 -13.79 40.23 -26.82
N VAL A 13 -12.99 39.92 -25.82
CA VAL A 13 -12.45 40.90 -24.86
C VAL A 13 -11.02 41.23 -25.26
N ALA A 14 -10.80 42.42 -25.75
CA ALA A 14 -9.48 42.97 -26.04
C ALA A 14 -8.84 43.49 -24.74
N VAL A 15 -7.68 42.99 -24.38
CA VAL A 15 -6.84 43.49 -23.29
C VAL A 15 -5.80 44.44 -23.89
N THR A 16 -5.92 45.74 -23.61
CA THR A 16 -4.92 46.74 -23.92
C THR A 16 -3.82 46.76 -22.85
N VAL A 17 -2.60 46.50 -23.25
CA VAL A 17 -1.40 46.65 -22.39
C VAL A 17 -0.89 48.08 -22.51
N SER A 18 -0.93 48.83 -21.42
CA SER A 18 -0.33 50.17 -21.29
C SER A 18 1.12 50.04 -20.80
N ALA A 19 2.06 50.52 -21.62
CA ALA A 19 3.47 50.63 -21.28
C ALA A 19 3.71 51.91 -20.47
N GLN A 20 4.09 51.81 -19.20
CA GLN A 20 4.61 52.93 -18.42
C GLN A 20 6.11 52.88 -18.28
N GLY A 21 6.77 54.00 -18.63
CA GLY A 21 8.21 54.16 -18.73
C GLY A 21 8.92 54.09 -17.36
N ILE A 22 10.10 53.45 -17.40
CA ILE A 22 11.02 53.33 -16.26
C ILE A 22 11.93 54.60 -16.26
N ILE A 23 11.77 55.45 -15.26
CA ILE A 23 12.71 56.56 -14.97
C ILE A 23 13.89 55.97 -14.18
N ARG A 24 15.08 56.00 -14.77
CA ARG A 24 16.34 55.65 -14.11
C ARG A 24 16.81 56.79 -13.21
N ARG A 25 16.99 56.53 -11.91
CA ARG A 25 17.74 57.38 -10.98
C ARG A 25 19.26 57.03 -11.01
N PRO A 26 20.16 58.01 -10.86
CA PRO A 26 21.59 57.77 -10.91
C PRO A 26 22.10 57.11 -9.64
N ALA A 27 23.12 56.25 -9.81
CA ALA A 27 23.73 55.44 -8.77
C ALA A 27 24.53 56.30 -7.77
N ALA A 28 24.28 56.08 -6.49
CA ALA A 28 25.10 56.62 -5.40
C ALA A 28 26.37 55.75 -5.22
N THR A 29 27.51 56.46 -5.18
CA THR A 29 28.84 55.89 -4.96
C THR A 29 28.99 55.32 -3.54
N LYS A 30 29.36 54.04 -3.43
CA LYS A 30 29.65 53.36 -2.15
C LYS A 30 31.07 53.71 -1.67
N PRO A 31 31.31 53.97 -0.36
CA PRO A 31 32.64 54.16 0.19
C PRO A 31 33.38 52.79 0.28
N LYS A 32 34.70 52.85 0.10
CA LYS A 32 35.61 51.69 0.19
C LYS A 32 35.56 51.03 1.57
N PRO A 33 35.59 49.68 1.66
CA PRO A 33 35.64 48.98 2.94
C PRO A 33 37.03 49.02 3.52
N THR A 34 37.16 49.46 4.77
CA THR A 34 38.37 49.36 5.61
C THR A 34 38.59 47.88 5.99
N VAL A 35 39.76 47.35 5.66
CA VAL A 35 40.17 45.99 6.03
C VAL A 35 40.49 45.95 7.52
N ARG A 36 39.63 45.32 8.32
CA ARG A 36 39.91 44.91 9.70
C ARG A 36 40.53 43.51 9.66
N LYS A 37 41.73 43.35 10.24
CA LYS A 37 42.38 42.04 10.46
C LYS A 37 41.47 41.13 11.28
N PRO A 38 41.34 39.83 10.91
CA PRO A 38 40.51 38.88 11.69
C PRO A 38 41.22 38.54 13.01
N GLN A 39 40.55 38.83 14.12
CA GLN A 39 40.91 38.24 15.41
C GLN A 39 40.51 36.74 15.39
N SER A 40 41.49 35.88 15.63
CA SER A 40 41.29 34.43 15.83
C SER A 40 40.44 34.16 17.07
N ARG A 41 39.14 33.95 16.90
CA ARG A 41 38.31 33.34 17.93
C ARG A 41 38.59 31.85 17.94
N GLY A 42 39.15 31.35 19.04
CA GLY A 42 39.34 29.93 19.30
C GLY A 42 38.02 29.18 19.10
N ARG A 43 37.98 28.24 18.17
CA ARG A 43 36.90 27.27 18.04
C ARG A 43 36.97 26.36 19.26
N SER A 44 36.05 26.57 20.24
CA SER A 44 35.73 25.54 21.22
C SER A 44 35.26 24.30 20.46
N ALA A 45 36.05 23.25 20.53
CA ALA A 45 35.64 21.93 20.01
C ALA A 45 34.41 21.45 20.82
N VAL A 46 33.25 21.50 20.18
CA VAL A 46 32.05 20.89 20.75
C VAL A 46 32.30 19.37 20.80
N ARG A 47 32.53 18.84 22.00
CA ARG A 47 32.61 17.39 22.21
C ARG A 47 31.30 16.77 21.70
N PRO A 48 31.37 15.73 20.82
CA PRO A 48 30.18 15.01 20.40
C PRO A 48 29.48 14.43 21.65
N LYS A 49 28.19 14.71 21.77
CA LYS A 49 27.34 14.13 22.82
C LYS A 49 27.46 12.61 22.75
N PRO A 50 27.71 11.89 23.88
CA PRO A 50 27.76 10.44 23.84
C PRO A 50 26.48 9.90 23.20
N ALA A 51 26.63 9.00 22.22
CA ALA A 51 25.48 8.30 21.64
C ALA A 51 24.72 7.60 22.75
N GLN A 52 23.43 7.86 22.87
CA GLN A 52 22.59 7.12 23.82
C GLN A 52 22.66 5.62 23.47
N PRO A 53 22.76 4.74 24.46
CA PRO A 53 22.75 3.31 24.20
C PRO A 53 21.46 2.95 23.44
N LYS A 54 21.61 2.31 22.27
CA LYS A 54 20.44 1.81 21.53
C LYS A 54 19.67 0.88 22.45
N LYS A 55 18.38 1.14 22.66
CA LYS A 55 17.51 0.22 23.39
C LYS A 55 17.61 -1.16 22.77
N ALA A 56 17.73 -2.20 23.59
CA ALA A 56 17.73 -3.57 23.11
C ALA A 56 16.43 -3.86 22.35
N ASP A 57 16.54 -4.60 21.23
CA ASP A 57 15.35 -5.00 20.46
C ASP A 57 14.50 -5.95 21.33
N PRO A 58 13.22 -5.64 21.59
CA PRO A 58 12.33 -6.47 22.41
C PRO A 58 12.28 -7.94 21.99
N ILE A 59 12.38 -8.21 20.67
CA ILE A 59 12.37 -9.57 20.11
C ILE A 59 13.46 -10.45 20.72
N ASN A 60 14.62 -9.88 21.09
CA ASN A 60 15.73 -10.66 21.64
C ASN A 60 15.44 -11.23 23.05
N SER A 61 14.49 -10.70 23.78
CA SER A 61 14.08 -11.17 25.11
C SER A 61 13.03 -12.28 25.09
N LEU A 62 12.44 -12.56 23.92
CA LEU A 62 11.37 -13.54 23.77
C LEU A 62 11.95 -14.97 23.74
N ALA A 63 11.12 -15.93 24.16
CA ALA A 63 11.45 -17.36 24.11
C ALA A 63 11.33 -17.92 22.68
N GLU A 64 11.99 -19.04 22.42
CA GLU A 64 11.76 -19.82 21.19
C GLU A 64 10.43 -20.60 21.30
N PRO A 65 9.73 -20.86 20.18
CA PRO A 65 10.11 -20.53 18.80
C PRO A 65 9.68 -19.10 18.35
N LEU A 66 8.92 -18.36 19.18
CA LEU A 66 8.39 -17.05 18.85
C LEU A 66 9.49 -16.08 18.39
N ARG A 67 10.61 -16.03 19.10
CA ARG A 67 11.74 -15.17 18.73
C ARG A 67 12.24 -15.42 17.31
N SER A 68 12.36 -16.68 16.89
CA SER A 68 12.81 -17.04 15.55
C SER A 68 11.82 -16.65 14.48
N HIS A 69 10.51 -16.84 14.71
CA HIS A 69 9.46 -16.40 13.80
C HIS A 69 9.44 -14.89 13.63
N LEU A 70 9.58 -14.12 14.71
CA LEU A 70 9.60 -12.67 14.63
C LEU A 70 10.88 -12.12 13.97
N LYS A 71 12.03 -12.74 14.17
CA LYS A 71 13.25 -12.37 13.43
C LYS A 71 13.12 -12.64 11.93
N LYS A 72 12.52 -13.78 11.56
CA LYS A 72 12.22 -14.09 10.16
C LYS A 72 11.26 -13.06 9.57
N LEU A 73 10.15 -12.76 10.25
CA LEU A 73 9.21 -11.73 9.83
C LEU A 73 9.92 -10.40 9.56
N MET A 74 10.77 -9.94 10.48
CA MET A 74 11.49 -8.68 10.31
C MET A 74 12.42 -8.67 9.10
N ALA A 75 13.03 -9.82 8.77
CA ALA A 75 13.85 -9.97 7.56
C ALA A 75 13.02 -10.04 6.28
N ASP A 76 11.76 -10.44 6.37
CA ASP A 76 10.82 -10.54 5.24
C ASP A 76 10.02 -9.24 5.00
N MET A 77 10.21 -8.19 5.82
CA MET A 77 9.61 -6.87 5.56
C MET A 77 10.38 -6.14 4.47
N VAL A 78 9.70 -5.82 3.37
CA VAL A 78 10.24 -5.14 2.20
C VAL A 78 9.89 -3.65 2.26
N LEU A 79 10.90 -2.78 2.14
CA LEU A 79 10.66 -1.34 1.99
C LEU A 79 10.12 -1.06 0.57
N VAL A 80 8.92 -0.53 0.50
CA VAL A 80 8.32 -0.01 -0.72
C VAL A 80 8.53 1.49 -0.75
N GLU A 81 9.35 1.97 -1.69
CA GLU A 81 9.55 3.40 -1.86
C GLU A 81 8.26 4.06 -2.35
N GLY A 82 7.83 5.11 -1.65
CA GLY A 82 6.65 5.88 -2.01
C GLY A 82 6.74 6.50 -3.41
N GLY A 83 5.60 6.76 -4.01
CA GLY A 83 5.51 7.35 -5.35
C GLY A 83 4.08 7.54 -5.78
N THR A 84 3.91 8.07 -6.99
CA THR A 84 2.60 8.33 -7.60
C THR A 84 2.30 7.24 -8.64
N TYR A 85 1.06 6.74 -8.66
CA TYR A 85 0.59 5.75 -9.63
C TYR A 85 -0.88 5.94 -9.95
N MET A 86 -1.33 5.28 -11.01
CA MET A 86 -2.75 5.19 -11.34
C MET A 86 -3.34 3.96 -10.64
N MET A 87 -4.13 4.18 -9.59
CA MET A 87 -4.89 3.15 -8.89
C MET A 87 -6.17 2.86 -9.66
N GLY A 88 -6.59 1.58 -9.69
CA GLY A 88 -7.82 1.16 -10.36
C GLY A 88 -7.56 0.49 -11.70
N ASN A 89 -8.65 0.20 -12.42
CA ASN A 89 -8.63 -0.53 -13.69
C ASN A 89 -8.20 0.38 -14.85
N PRO A 90 -7.05 0.15 -15.49
CA PRO A 90 -6.55 1.00 -16.57
C PRO A 90 -7.43 0.99 -17.83
N ASP A 91 -8.26 -0.04 -18.00
CA ASP A 91 -9.13 -0.21 -19.17
C ASP A 91 -10.51 0.47 -18.99
N ARG A 92 -10.78 1.06 -17.82
CA ARG A 92 -12.01 1.81 -17.55
C ARG A 92 -11.92 3.26 -17.98
N ASP A 93 -13.05 3.80 -18.44
CA ASP A 93 -13.21 5.25 -18.60
C ASP A 93 -13.23 5.91 -17.21
N ARG A 94 -12.43 6.95 -17.02
CA ARG A 94 -12.38 7.74 -15.78
C ARG A 94 -13.70 8.42 -15.45
N ASN A 95 -14.54 8.64 -16.45
CA ASN A 95 -15.84 9.28 -16.33
C ASN A 95 -16.99 8.28 -16.24
N ASP A 96 -16.69 6.98 -16.09
CA ASP A 96 -17.72 5.96 -15.88
C ASP A 96 -18.24 6.05 -14.44
N GLU A 97 -19.32 6.80 -14.25
CA GLU A 97 -19.95 7.06 -12.94
C GLU A 97 -20.45 5.79 -12.23
N TYR A 98 -20.55 4.68 -12.95
CA TYR A 98 -21.04 3.40 -12.41
C TYR A 98 -19.92 2.39 -12.12
N ALA A 99 -18.68 2.71 -12.48
CA ALA A 99 -17.56 1.82 -12.25
C ALA A 99 -16.89 2.07 -10.89
N GLU A 100 -16.87 1.07 -10.04
CA GLU A 100 -16.25 1.12 -8.70
C GLU A 100 -14.70 1.05 -8.71
N ASP A 101 -14.09 0.78 -9.88
CA ASP A 101 -12.65 0.61 -10.08
C ASP A 101 -12.06 1.61 -11.09
N VAL A 102 -12.63 2.82 -11.17
CA VAL A 102 -12.14 3.87 -12.08
C VAL A 102 -10.69 4.25 -11.81
N PRO A 103 -9.87 4.47 -12.86
CA PRO A 103 -8.48 4.86 -12.67
C PRO A 103 -8.38 6.30 -12.14
N HIS A 104 -7.66 6.47 -11.03
CA HIS A 104 -7.39 7.75 -10.40
C HIS A 104 -5.95 7.83 -9.88
N GLU A 105 -5.41 9.04 -9.76
CA GLU A 105 -4.04 9.25 -9.31
C GLU A 105 -3.93 9.16 -7.79
N VAL A 106 -2.98 8.34 -7.31
CA VAL A 106 -2.67 8.19 -5.89
C VAL A 106 -1.18 8.34 -5.66
N THR A 107 -0.80 9.14 -4.67
CA THR A 107 0.57 9.29 -4.18
C THR A 107 0.69 8.68 -2.79
N LEU A 108 1.63 7.78 -2.62
CA LEU A 108 1.91 7.12 -1.34
C LEU A 108 3.26 7.54 -0.77
N SER A 109 3.33 7.68 0.54
CA SER A 109 4.58 7.70 1.31
C SER A 109 5.21 6.30 1.28
N SER A 110 6.53 6.20 1.59
CA SER A 110 7.19 4.91 1.74
C SER A 110 6.61 4.14 2.93
N PHE A 111 6.51 2.82 2.79
CA PHE A 111 6.01 1.90 3.82
C PHE A 111 6.75 0.56 3.72
N TYR A 112 6.61 -0.27 4.74
CA TYR A 112 7.03 -1.66 4.67
C TYR A 112 5.84 -2.58 4.44
N ILE A 113 6.03 -3.62 3.63
CA ILE A 113 5.05 -4.70 3.44
C ILE A 113 5.76 -6.05 3.55
N CYS A 114 5.08 -7.05 4.12
CA CYS A 114 5.67 -8.37 4.24
C CYS A 114 5.76 -9.05 2.87
N LYS A 115 6.87 -9.73 2.63
CA LYS A 115 7.15 -10.49 1.40
C LYS A 115 6.08 -11.54 1.12
N TYR A 116 5.55 -12.15 2.17
CA TYR A 116 4.61 -13.26 2.14
C TYR A 116 3.31 -12.92 2.88
N GLU A 117 2.27 -13.67 2.62
CA GLU A 117 1.10 -13.80 3.48
C GLU A 117 1.51 -14.27 4.88
N VAL A 118 0.74 -13.97 5.91
CA VAL A 118 0.99 -14.48 7.28
C VAL A 118 0.80 -15.99 7.27
N THR A 119 1.84 -16.72 7.73
CA THR A 119 1.82 -18.18 7.74
C THR A 119 1.14 -18.75 9.00
N GLU A 120 0.67 -20.01 8.92
CA GLU A 120 0.09 -20.75 10.05
C GLU A 120 1.06 -20.79 11.25
N ALA A 121 2.37 -20.99 10.99
CA ALA A 121 3.38 -21.01 12.05
C ALA A 121 3.53 -19.64 12.73
N LEU A 122 3.62 -18.56 11.96
CA LEU A 122 3.72 -17.20 12.53
C LEU A 122 2.47 -16.86 13.32
N TRP A 123 1.29 -17.13 12.76
CA TRP A 123 0.03 -16.90 13.47
C TRP A 123 -0.03 -17.67 14.79
N THR A 124 0.28 -18.98 14.76
CA THR A 124 0.25 -19.83 15.95
C THR A 124 1.25 -19.37 16.99
N ALA A 125 2.46 -18.97 16.58
CA ALA A 125 3.47 -18.46 17.50
C ALA A 125 3.03 -17.18 18.23
N VAL A 126 2.26 -16.30 17.57
CA VAL A 126 1.76 -15.06 18.15
C VAL A 126 0.47 -15.28 18.93
N MET A 127 -0.50 -15.98 18.36
CA MET A 127 -1.86 -16.13 18.91
C MET A 127 -2.05 -17.33 19.84
N GLY A 128 -1.19 -18.35 19.73
CA GLY A 128 -1.22 -19.56 20.54
C GLY A 128 -2.01 -20.73 19.94
N SER A 129 -2.76 -20.51 18.86
CA SER A 129 -3.52 -21.56 18.15
C SER A 129 -3.66 -21.24 16.69
N ASN A 130 -3.83 -22.26 15.84
CA ASN A 130 -4.07 -22.11 14.41
C ASN A 130 -5.58 -22.10 14.13
N PRO A 131 -6.16 -21.02 13.57
CA PRO A 131 -7.58 -20.91 13.27
C PRO A 131 -7.97 -21.57 11.95
N SER A 132 -7.00 -21.94 11.10
CA SER A 132 -7.21 -22.45 9.75
C SER A 132 -8.18 -23.63 9.74
N LYS A 133 -9.19 -23.57 8.85
CA LYS A 133 -10.13 -24.66 8.65
C LYS A 133 -9.45 -25.91 8.08
N TYR A 134 -8.43 -25.68 7.25
CA TYR A 134 -7.63 -26.73 6.62
C TYR A 134 -6.14 -26.52 6.96
N PRO A 135 -5.71 -26.85 8.19
CA PRO A 135 -4.31 -26.75 8.56
C PRO A 135 -3.44 -27.57 7.61
N SER A 136 -2.44 -26.95 7.01
CA SER A 136 -1.63 -27.58 5.95
C SER A 136 -0.15 -27.63 6.26
N GLY A 137 0.32 -26.79 7.20
CA GLY A 137 1.72 -26.77 7.67
C GLY A 137 2.30 -25.39 7.86
N ASP A 138 3.48 -25.35 8.45
CA ASP A 138 4.12 -24.13 8.95
C ASP A 138 4.25 -23.00 7.93
N ASN A 139 4.53 -23.33 6.67
CA ASN A 139 4.75 -22.36 5.60
C ASN A 139 3.49 -22.06 4.76
N TYR A 140 2.34 -22.66 5.08
CA TYR A 140 1.09 -22.36 4.41
C TYR A 140 0.49 -21.07 4.99
N PRO A 141 -0.22 -20.25 4.18
CA PRO A 141 -0.88 -19.08 4.71
C PRO A 141 -1.97 -19.47 5.71
N VAL A 142 -2.09 -18.70 6.78
CA VAL A 142 -3.25 -18.80 7.68
C VAL A 142 -4.50 -18.39 6.95
N GLU A 143 -5.62 -19.10 7.18
CA GLU A 143 -6.93 -18.77 6.64
C GLU A 143 -8.02 -18.93 7.70
N GLN A 144 -9.28 -18.69 7.33
CA GLN A 144 -10.42 -18.70 8.26
C GLN A 144 -10.30 -17.61 9.35
N VAL A 145 -9.69 -16.50 9.02
CA VAL A 145 -9.54 -15.31 9.87
C VAL A 145 -10.45 -14.20 9.36
N ASN A 146 -11.14 -13.51 10.27
CA ASN A 146 -11.89 -12.33 9.93
C ASN A 146 -11.05 -11.05 10.14
N TRP A 147 -11.60 -9.91 9.77
CA TRP A 147 -10.90 -8.64 9.90
C TRP A 147 -10.54 -8.29 11.35
N TYR A 148 -11.39 -8.60 12.32
CA TYR A 148 -11.13 -8.37 13.74
C TYR A 148 -10.02 -9.29 14.26
N ASP A 149 -10.03 -10.58 13.89
CA ASP A 149 -8.93 -11.49 14.23
C ASP A 149 -7.58 -10.95 13.71
N CYS A 150 -7.59 -10.33 12.51
CA CYS A 150 -6.39 -9.71 11.94
C CYS A 150 -5.97 -8.47 12.74
N GLN A 151 -6.92 -7.66 13.25
CA GLN A 151 -6.58 -6.51 14.12
C GLN A 151 -5.98 -6.99 15.45
N ASP A 152 -6.57 -7.99 16.09
CA ASP A 152 -6.03 -8.58 17.33
C ASP A 152 -4.62 -9.14 17.10
N PHE A 153 -4.38 -9.78 15.96
CA PHE A 153 -3.06 -10.28 15.58
C PHE A 153 -2.03 -9.16 15.44
N VAL A 154 -2.35 -8.08 14.71
CA VAL A 154 -1.38 -6.98 14.49
C VAL A 154 -1.15 -6.17 15.76
N GLU A 155 -2.15 -6.03 16.64
CA GLU A 155 -2.00 -5.39 17.96
C GLU A 155 -1.01 -6.19 18.82
N LYS A 156 -1.26 -7.49 19.00
CA LYS A 156 -0.39 -8.37 19.78
C LYS A 156 1.02 -8.45 19.21
N LEU A 157 1.15 -8.50 17.89
CA LEU A 157 2.45 -8.48 17.22
C LEU A 157 3.18 -7.16 17.45
N SER A 158 2.46 -6.04 17.47
CA SER A 158 3.02 -4.71 17.75
C SER A 158 3.53 -4.60 19.17
N GLU A 159 2.79 -5.12 20.14
CA GLU A 159 3.22 -5.20 21.54
C GLU A 159 4.49 -6.03 21.72
N LEU A 160 4.55 -7.23 21.14
CA LEU A 160 5.69 -8.15 21.22
C LEU A 160 6.97 -7.57 20.61
N THR A 161 6.83 -6.78 19.56
CA THR A 161 7.97 -6.28 18.77
C THR A 161 8.35 -4.83 19.10
N GLY A 162 7.46 -4.08 19.76
CA GLY A 162 7.59 -2.64 19.95
C GLY A 162 7.53 -1.85 18.63
N ARG A 163 6.93 -2.40 17.60
CA ARG A 163 6.74 -1.80 16.27
C ARG A 163 5.25 -1.69 15.95
N HIS A 164 4.88 -0.78 15.05
CA HIS A 164 3.49 -0.59 14.65
C HIS A 164 3.17 -1.39 13.39
N PHE A 165 2.80 -2.66 13.58
CA PHE A 165 2.25 -3.49 12.51
C PHE A 165 0.77 -3.13 12.28
N ARG A 166 0.33 -3.31 11.04
CA ARG A 166 -1.05 -3.09 10.61
C ARG A 166 -1.34 -3.89 9.34
N LEU A 167 -2.59 -3.94 8.93
CA LEU A 167 -2.95 -4.31 7.57
C LEU A 167 -2.48 -3.21 6.60
N PRO A 168 -2.16 -3.54 5.33
CA PRO A 168 -1.96 -2.53 4.31
C PRO A 168 -3.28 -1.77 4.05
N THR A 169 -3.19 -0.51 3.66
CA THR A 169 -4.33 0.13 3.00
C THR A 169 -4.55 -0.50 1.63
N GLU A 170 -5.74 -0.39 1.09
CA GLU A 170 -6.05 -0.92 -0.24
C GLU A 170 -5.13 -0.32 -1.31
N ALA A 171 -4.82 0.99 -1.20
CA ALA A 171 -3.90 1.67 -2.11
C ALA A 171 -2.45 1.20 -1.96
N GLU A 172 -1.97 0.96 -0.75
CA GLU A 172 -0.64 0.40 -0.50
C GLU A 172 -0.54 -1.03 -1.06
N TRP A 173 -1.58 -1.84 -0.85
CA TRP A 173 -1.64 -3.19 -1.37
C TRP A 173 -1.52 -3.21 -2.90
N GLU A 174 -2.35 -2.40 -3.59
CA GLU A 174 -2.33 -2.35 -5.07
C GLU A 174 -1.01 -1.81 -5.60
N TYR A 175 -0.47 -0.74 -5.00
CA TYR A 175 0.82 -0.18 -5.40
C TYR A 175 1.94 -1.21 -5.29
N ALA A 176 1.98 -1.96 -4.18
CA ALA A 176 2.95 -3.02 -3.96
C ALA A 176 2.76 -4.19 -4.94
N ALA A 177 1.51 -4.62 -5.19
CA ALA A 177 1.19 -5.67 -6.14
C ALA A 177 1.60 -5.32 -7.58
N ARG A 178 1.49 -4.05 -7.97
CA ARG A 178 1.95 -3.52 -9.28
C ARG A 178 3.46 -3.41 -9.40
N GLY A 179 4.23 -3.63 -8.33
CA GLY A 179 5.69 -3.50 -8.34
C GLY A 179 6.21 -2.11 -7.93
N GLY A 180 5.37 -1.22 -7.38
CA GLY A 180 5.74 0.12 -6.95
C GLY A 180 6.39 0.94 -8.06
N LYS A 181 7.49 1.64 -7.76
CA LYS A 181 8.30 2.38 -8.76
C LYS A 181 8.94 1.50 -9.83
N ARG A 182 9.00 0.18 -9.62
CA ARG A 182 9.58 -0.79 -10.57
C ARG A 182 8.54 -1.44 -11.45
N SER A 183 7.27 -1.00 -11.35
CA SER A 183 6.14 -1.56 -12.10
C SER A 183 6.42 -1.64 -13.59
N ARG A 184 6.07 -2.77 -14.18
CA ARG A 184 6.15 -3.03 -15.63
C ARG A 184 4.76 -3.05 -16.28
N GLY A 185 3.72 -2.67 -15.53
CA GLY A 185 2.36 -2.59 -16.02
C GLY A 185 1.70 -3.97 -16.24
N TYR A 186 2.16 -5.00 -15.56
CA TYR A 186 1.55 -6.33 -15.63
C TYR A 186 0.13 -6.33 -15.06
N ARG A 187 -0.73 -7.18 -15.63
CA ARG A 187 -2.11 -7.36 -15.13
C ARG A 187 -2.19 -8.18 -13.84
N TYR A 188 -1.23 -9.08 -13.64
CA TYR A 188 -1.02 -9.84 -12.41
C TYR A 188 0.27 -9.38 -11.73
N SER A 189 0.47 -9.71 -10.48
CA SER A 189 1.62 -9.23 -9.73
C SER A 189 2.93 -9.87 -10.23
N GLY A 190 3.61 -9.21 -11.16
CA GLY A 190 4.91 -9.61 -11.71
C GLY A 190 4.88 -10.32 -13.06
N SER A 191 3.72 -10.60 -13.67
CA SER A 191 3.63 -11.24 -15.00
C SER A 191 2.31 -10.98 -15.72
N TYR A 192 2.29 -11.20 -17.04
CA TYR A 192 1.06 -11.39 -17.81
C TYR A 192 0.59 -12.86 -17.81
N ASN A 193 1.43 -13.79 -17.35
CA ASN A 193 1.11 -15.21 -17.24
C ASN A 193 0.78 -15.56 -15.80
N LEU A 194 -0.49 -15.83 -15.54
CA LEU A 194 -1.03 -16.15 -14.22
C LEU A 194 -0.36 -17.40 -13.59
N ASP A 195 -0.10 -18.43 -14.39
CA ASP A 195 0.49 -19.69 -13.91
C ASP A 195 1.91 -19.53 -13.35
N GLU A 196 2.61 -18.47 -13.73
CA GLU A 196 3.97 -18.22 -13.24
C GLU A 196 4.02 -17.66 -11.83
N ILE A 197 2.97 -16.91 -11.44
CA ILE A 197 3.01 -16.03 -10.26
C ILE A 197 1.90 -16.31 -9.25
N GLY A 198 0.84 -17.05 -9.62
CA GLY A 198 -0.35 -17.24 -8.78
C GLY A 198 -0.78 -18.70 -8.64
N TRP A 199 -1.32 -19.02 -7.47
CA TRP A 199 -2.07 -20.25 -7.21
C TRP A 199 -3.57 -19.92 -7.36
N HIS A 200 -4.26 -20.58 -8.28
CA HIS A 200 -5.63 -20.29 -8.68
C HIS A 200 -6.38 -21.58 -9.05
N GLU A 201 -7.68 -21.51 -9.30
CA GLU A 201 -8.54 -22.67 -9.60
C GLU A 201 -7.98 -23.59 -10.72
N GLY A 202 -7.26 -23.01 -11.67
CA GLY A 202 -6.70 -23.77 -12.80
C GLY A 202 -5.45 -24.60 -12.45
N ASN A 203 -4.79 -24.33 -11.32
CA ASN A 203 -3.53 -25.00 -10.96
C ASN A 203 -3.38 -25.37 -9.48
N ALA A 204 -4.40 -25.12 -8.66
CA ALA A 204 -4.43 -25.49 -7.24
C ALA A 204 -5.85 -25.86 -6.81
N ASP A 205 -5.98 -26.86 -5.99
CA ASP A 205 -7.21 -27.34 -5.37
C ASP A 205 -7.35 -26.94 -3.88
N HIS A 206 -6.27 -26.36 -3.33
CA HIS A 206 -6.17 -25.80 -2.00
C HIS A 206 -5.04 -24.78 -1.93
N LYS A 207 -4.95 -24.00 -0.84
CA LYS A 207 -3.83 -23.09 -0.60
C LYS A 207 -2.49 -23.81 -0.67
N ARG A 208 -1.44 -23.10 -1.06
CA ARG A 208 -0.07 -23.64 -1.21
C ARG A 208 0.88 -22.92 -0.26
N GLU A 209 2.07 -23.49 -0.05
CA GLU A 209 3.12 -22.82 0.70
C GLU A 209 3.45 -21.47 0.08
N VAL A 210 3.64 -20.47 0.94
CA VAL A 210 3.96 -19.12 0.50
C VAL A 210 5.31 -19.07 -0.23
N GLY A 211 5.43 -18.21 -1.24
CA GLY A 211 6.69 -17.99 -1.93
C GLY A 211 7.12 -19.09 -2.91
N THR A 212 6.24 -19.98 -3.31
CA THR A 212 6.56 -21.09 -4.21
C THR A 212 6.36 -20.78 -5.70
N LYS A 213 5.74 -19.65 -6.02
CA LYS A 213 5.68 -19.07 -7.37
C LYS A 213 6.76 -17.98 -7.56
N LYS A 214 6.80 -17.30 -8.72
CA LYS A 214 7.71 -16.19 -8.94
C LYS A 214 7.24 -14.92 -8.21
N PRO A 215 8.14 -14.11 -7.68
CA PRO A 215 7.77 -12.83 -7.07
C PRO A 215 7.55 -11.74 -8.13
N ASN A 216 6.95 -10.63 -7.69
CA ASN A 216 6.90 -9.42 -8.48
C ASN A 216 8.24 -8.64 -8.42
N GLU A 217 8.28 -7.43 -9.03
CA GLU A 217 9.47 -6.58 -9.15
C GLU A 217 10.04 -6.09 -7.81
N LEU A 218 9.24 -6.13 -6.74
CA LEU A 218 9.65 -5.80 -5.37
C LEU A 218 10.11 -7.03 -4.57
N GLY A 219 9.99 -8.22 -5.14
CA GLY A 219 10.27 -9.47 -4.44
C GLY A 219 9.11 -9.93 -3.55
N LEU A 220 7.88 -9.48 -3.82
CA LEU A 220 6.66 -9.89 -3.12
C LEU A 220 6.05 -11.09 -3.83
N TYR A 221 5.62 -12.07 -3.06
CA TYR A 221 5.04 -13.33 -3.54
C TYR A 221 3.54 -13.37 -3.23
N ASP A 222 2.83 -14.17 -4.00
CA ASP A 222 1.44 -14.54 -3.76
C ASP A 222 0.48 -13.33 -3.67
N MET A 223 0.87 -12.15 -4.25
CA MET A 223 -0.02 -10.99 -4.40
C MET A 223 -1.11 -11.22 -5.45
N THR A 224 -1.15 -12.41 -6.05
CA THR A 224 -2.15 -12.90 -7.00
C THR A 224 -2.45 -14.35 -6.67
N GLY A 225 -3.68 -14.66 -6.23
CA GLY A 225 -4.10 -16.00 -5.84
C GLY A 225 -3.66 -16.40 -4.43
N ASN A 226 -3.56 -17.68 -4.17
CA ASN A 226 -3.33 -18.34 -2.88
C ASN A 226 -4.45 -18.04 -1.87
N VAL A 227 -4.34 -17.04 -1.00
CA VAL A 227 -5.45 -16.58 -0.16
C VAL A 227 -5.77 -15.11 -0.41
N CYS A 228 -7.04 -14.75 -0.30
CA CYS A 228 -7.49 -13.37 -0.40
C CYS A 228 -7.04 -12.59 0.85
N GLU A 229 -6.59 -11.35 0.69
CA GLU A 229 -5.94 -10.60 1.76
C GLU A 229 -6.81 -9.44 2.24
N TRP A 230 -7.08 -9.39 3.55
CA TRP A 230 -7.75 -8.27 4.20
C TRP A 230 -6.91 -6.98 4.10
N CYS A 231 -7.58 -5.89 3.71
CA CYS A 231 -7.05 -4.53 3.80
C CYS A 231 -7.63 -3.78 5.01
N GLN A 232 -6.97 -2.67 5.38
CA GLN A 232 -7.43 -1.82 6.48
C GLN A 232 -8.76 -1.13 6.15
N ASP A 233 -8.97 -0.82 4.88
CA ASP A 233 -10.01 0.05 4.38
C ASP A 233 -11.41 -0.55 4.50
N LYS A 234 -12.39 0.30 4.79
CA LYS A 234 -13.79 0.00 4.52
C LYS A 234 -14.04 0.04 3.01
N LEU A 235 -15.03 -0.73 2.57
CA LEU A 235 -15.45 -0.73 1.18
C LEU A 235 -16.52 0.34 0.94
N ASP A 236 -16.26 1.19 -0.04
CA ASP A 236 -17.27 2.04 -0.67
C ASP A 236 -17.08 1.95 -2.19
N THR A 237 -18.16 1.65 -2.91
CA THR A 237 -18.14 1.50 -4.38
C THR A 237 -17.83 2.81 -5.08
N GLU A 238 -18.21 3.94 -4.48
CA GLU A 238 -18.00 5.28 -5.03
C GLU A 238 -16.66 5.91 -4.60
N TYR A 239 -15.91 5.24 -3.72
CA TYR A 239 -14.72 5.85 -3.10
C TYR A 239 -13.68 6.31 -4.11
N TYR A 240 -13.45 5.58 -5.20
CA TYR A 240 -12.44 5.93 -6.20
C TYR A 240 -12.74 7.23 -6.95
N HIS A 241 -14.02 7.65 -7.02
CA HIS A 241 -14.43 8.91 -7.64
C HIS A 241 -14.08 10.14 -6.80
N HIS A 242 -13.86 9.98 -5.47
CA HIS A 242 -13.57 11.07 -4.54
C HIS A 242 -12.47 10.78 -3.54
N SER A 243 -11.70 9.71 -3.76
CA SER A 243 -10.57 9.33 -2.91
C SER A 243 -9.54 10.46 -2.81
N PRO A 244 -8.99 10.74 -1.61
CA PRO A 244 -7.85 11.61 -1.50
C PRO A 244 -6.68 11.11 -2.36
N SER A 245 -6.01 12.02 -3.05
CA SER A 245 -4.86 11.66 -3.90
C SER A 245 -3.58 11.34 -3.10
N ILE A 246 -3.54 11.65 -1.81
CA ILE A 246 -2.33 11.45 -0.97
C ILE A 246 -2.67 10.49 0.19
N ASN A 247 -1.99 9.34 0.23
CA ASN A 247 -2.11 8.32 1.27
C ASN A 247 -3.57 8.00 1.65
N PRO A 248 -4.44 7.61 0.70
CA PRO A 248 -5.82 7.28 1.02
C PRO A 248 -5.90 6.12 2.03
N GLN A 249 -6.82 6.26 2.98
CA GLN A 249 -7.02 5.31 4.10
C GLN A 249 -8.37 4.59 4.01
N GLY A 250 -9.03 4.66 2.85
CA GLY A 250 -10.41 4.23 2.71
C GLY A 250 -11.42 5.26 3.23
N PRO A 251 -12.71 5.01 3.00
CA PRO A 251 -13.78 5.89 3.45
C PRO A 251 -14.06 5.73 4.95
N ASP A 252 -14.54 6.79 5.60
CA ASP A 252 -14.97 6.75 7.00
C ASP A 252 -16.16 5.79 7.22
N ARG A 253 -16.99 5.65 6.18
CA ARG A 253 -18.17 4.77 6.19
C ARG A 253 -18.16 3.87 4.97
N SER A 254 -18.59 2.63 5.16
CA SER A 254 -18.83 1.72 4.04
C SER A 254 -20.20 2.00 3.42
N SER A 255 -20.30 1.91 2.09
CA SER A 255 -21.60 1.88 1.37
C SER A 255 -22.33 0.54 1.54
N VAL A 256 -21.65 -0.50 1.99
CA VAL A 256 -22.19 -1.86 2.14
C VAL A 256 -21.89 -2.41 3.55
N LYS A 257 -22.79 -2.19 4.51
CA LYS A 257 -22.82 -2.83 5.85
C LYS A 257 -21.47 -2.94 6.59
N ASP A 258 -20.63 -1.90 6.60
CA ASP A 258 -19.27 -1.91 7.18
C ASP A 258 -18.28 -2.90 6.54
N ASN A 259 -18.58 -3.42 5.35
CA ASN A 259 -17.70 -4.32 4.65
C ASN A 259 -16.28 -3.75 4.51
N ARG A 260 -15.30 -4.65 4.51
CA ARG A 260 -13.88 -4.34 4.35
C ARG A 260 -13.38 -4.75 2.98
N CYS A 261 -12.39 -4.01 2.49
CA CYS A 261 -11.72 -4.34 1.24
C CYS A 261 -10.90 -5.61 1.38
N MET A 262 -10.92 -6.42 0.34
CA MET A 262 -10.04 -7.58 0.18
C MET A 262 -9.42 -7.56 -1.21
N ARG A 263 -8.22 -8.10 -1.32
CA ARG A 263 -7.45 -8.04 -2.57
C ARG A 263 -6.75 -9.37 -2.87
N GLY A 264 -6.28 -9.51 -4.12
CA GLY A 264 -5.44 -10.61 -4.58
C GLY A 264 -6.19 -11.79 -5.19
N GLY A 265 -7.44 -12.02 -4.79
CA GLY A 265 -8.13 -13.27 -5.08
C GLY A 265 -7.50 -14.46 -4.36
N SER A 266 -7.94 -15.67 -4.67
CA SER A 266 -7.52 -16.89 -3.97
C SER A 266 -7.28 -18.05 -4.92
N PHE A 267 -6.85 -19.20 -4.37
CA PHE A 267 -6.74 -20.46 -5.11
C PHE A 267 -8.08 -20.97 -5.67
N CYS A 268 -9.22 -20.48 -5.17
CA CYS A 268 -10.56 -20.82 -5.67
C CYS A 268 -11.02 -19.92 -6.83
N ASP A 269 -10.29 -18.86 -7.15
CA ASP A 269 -10.67 -17.91 -8.17
C ASP A 269 -10.04 -18.28 -9.52
N ASN A 270 -10.77 -17.94 -10.60
CA ASN A 270 -10.27 -18.03 -11.96
C ASN A 270 -10.23 -16.63 -12.62
N ASP A 271 -9.60 -16.54 -13.78
CA ASP A 271 -9.43 -15.27 -14.49
C ASP A 271 -10.75 -14.74 -15.13
N LYS A 272 -11.80 -15.54 -15.15
CA LYS A 272 -13.07 -15.16 -15.79
C LYS A 272 -13.72 -13.90 -15.18
N TYR A 273 -13.51 -13.68 -13.88
CA TYR A 273 -14.12 -12.57 -13.14
C TYR A 273 -13.09 -11.51 -12.72
N ASP A 274 -11.90 -11.53 -13.31
CA ASP A 274 -10.80 -10.57 -13.05
C ASP A 274 -10.27 -10.54 -11.61
N ARG A 275 -10.77 -11.37 -10.70
CA ARG A 275 -10.45 -11.31 -9.26
C ARG A 275 -8.97 -11.43 -8.93
N LEU A 276 -8.20 -12.04 -9.85
CA LEU A 276 -6.77 -12.26 -9.74
C LEU A 276 -5.91 -11.09 -10.25
N LYS A 277 -6.53 -10.08 -10.90
CA LYS A 277 -5.81 -8.91 -11.42
C LYS A 277 -5.47 -7.94 -10.32
N VAL A 278 -4.29 -7.30 -10.42
CA VAL A 278 -3.75 -6.40 -9.38
C VAL A 278 -4.66 -5.23 -9.05
N TYR A 279 -5.46 -4.76 -9.99
CA TYR A 279 -6.38 -3.63 -9.80
C TYR A 279 -7.75 -4.04 -9.27
N LYS A 280 -8.08 -5.34 -9.32
CA LYS A 280 -9.45 -5.76 -9.00
C LYS A 280 -9.72 -5.67 -7.51
N ARG A 281 -10.74 -4.91 -7.17
CA ARG A 281 -11.38 -4.91 -5.87
C ARG A 281 -12.28 -6.13 -5.74
N ASN A 282 -12.43 -6.67 -4.56
CA ASN A 282 -13.59 -7.52 -4.30
C ASN A 282 -14.81 -6.59 -4.13
N SER A 283 -15.61 -6.46 -5.18
CA SER A 283 -16.67 -5.46 -5.30
C SER A 283 -17.75 -5.52 -4.22
N THR A 284 -17.90 -6.67 -3.58
CA THR A 284 -18.84 -6.80 -2.47
C THR A 284 -18.19 -6.59 -1.12
N GLY A 285 -16.82 -6.65 -1.05
CA GLY A 285 -16.12 -6.77 0.22
C GLY A 285 -16.71 -7.89 1.07
N LEU A 286 -16.29 -7.98 2.31
CA LEU A 286 -16.92 -8.87 3.27
C LEU A 286 -17.22 -8.12 4.56
N PRO A 287 -18.34 -8.48 5.26
CA PRO A 287 -18.55 -8.09 6.64
C PRO A 287 -17.30 -8.43 7.46
N PRO A 288 -16.86 -7.53 8.35
CA PRO A 288 -15.59 -7.71 9.09
C PRO A 288 -15.57 -8.94 10.00
N GLU A 289 -16.74 -9.52 10.33
CA GLU A 289 -16.90 -10.77 11.08
C GLU A 289 -16.85 -12.03 10.22
N SER A 290 -16.84 -11.91 8.88
CA SER A 290 -16.87 -13.08 7.98
C SER A 290 -15.56 -13.86 8.02
N LYS A 291 -15.65 -15.18 7.96
CA LYS A 291 -14.52 -16.12 7.95
C LYS A 291 -14.70 -17.16 6.86
N TYR A 292 -13.82 -17.13 5.88
CA TYR A 292 -13.80 -18.16 4.84
C TYR A 292 -12.42 -18.81 4.76
N PHE A 293 -12.38 -20.06 4.30
CA PHE A 293 -11.15 -20.84 4.15
C PHE A 293 -10.21 -20.36 3.05
N MET A 294 -10.50 -19.23 2.46
CA MET A 294 -9.69 -18.57 1.45
C MET A 294 -9.28 -17.14 1.86
N ASP A 295 -9.63 -16.70 3.08
CA ASP A 295 -9.38 -15.36 3.58
C ASP A 295 -8.21 -15.38 4.57
N GLY A 296 -7.16 -14.67 4.23
CA GLY A 296 -5.95 -14.47 5.01
C GLY A 296 -5.54 -13.01 5.12
N LEU A 297 -4.27 -12.75 5.39
CA LEU A 297 -3.75 -11.40 5.55
C LEU A 297 -2.27 -11.29 5.19
N ARG A 298 -1.85 -10.07 4.89
CA ARG A 298 -0.46 -9.65 4.77
C ARG A 298 -0.19 -8.46 5.68
N LEU A 299 1.03 -8.34 6.19
CA LEU A 299 1.42 -7.29 7.13
C LEU A 299 2.03 -6.08 6.44
N ALA A 300 1.74 -4.91 6.98
CA ALA A 300 2.41 -3.65 6.64
C ALA A 300 2.91 -2.93 7.89
N MET A 301 3.84 -1.98 7.71
CA MET A 301 4.29 -1.02 8.73
C MET A 301 4.56 0.33 8.06
N SER A 302 4.34 1.41 8.78
CA SER A 302 4.77 2.74 8.35
C SER A 302 6.28 2.91 8.53
N VAL A 303 6.92 3.72 7.68
CA VAL A 303 8.30 4.17 7.89
C VAL A 303 8.26 5.28 8.95
N ASN A 304 8.98 5.10 10.06
CA ASN A 304 9.11 6.09 11.13
C ASN A 304 10.08 7.21 10.73
#